data_5c9477f251a58c64beef039893d3fde1
#
_entry.id   5c9477f251a58c64beef039893d3fde1
#
_cell.length_a   1.000
_cell.length_b   1.000
_cell.length_c   1.000
_cell.angle_alpha   90.00
_cell.angle_beta   90.00
_cell.angle_gamma   90.00
#
_symmetry.space_group_name_H-M   'P 1'
#
loop_
_entity.id
_entity.type
_entity.pdbx_description
1 polymer ?
#
loop_
_entity_poly.entity_id
_entity_poly.type
_entity_poly.pdbx_seq_one_letter_code
_entity_poly.pdbx_strand_id
1 'polypeptide(L)'
;MLLATMMLLQAVPAAAAVQEVPTAEVKAIGETAAVASLEDAADDPAIWRNPRDPRHSLIVATDKKAGLNVYDLSGKLRSTLPAGRVNNVDLRVWGGQVIVAASDRNDKTAAKLALYALDTKAATLREIGRFDAGAGEAYGLCMYAPRGGRLYAFVVHKAGTIVQMEVLREGGAIKADRVRTMKLATQSEGCVADDRTGQLFVGEEDAGVWRFGANGKDPVAGEKVIVADGRHLVADVEGVAIAAEGARGGYLVVSSQGDNAYALWRLRDMAYAGRFRIAAGKFGATSETDGIEVSTAGFGPGLEGGLMLAQDGDNAPAAQNFKLVRWADVRRALRLK
;
A
#
# COMPACT_ATOMS: atom_id res chain seq x y z
N MET A 1 72.35 -16.51 -25.80
CA MET A 1 71.11 -16.04 -26.33
C MET A 1 70.09 -16.09 -25.18
N LEU A 2 69.82 -14.95 -24.52
CA LEU A 2 68.79 -14.84 -23.50
C LEU A 2 67.54 -14.35 -24.20
N LEU A 3 66.40 -15.12 -24.14
CA LEU A 3 65.12 -14.67 -24.53
C LEU A 3 64.48 -13.92 -23.34
N ALA A 4 64.14 -12.64 -23.52
CA ALA A 4 63.38 -11.87 -22.60
C ALA A 4 61.91 -12.05 -22.93
N THR A 5 61.16 -12.67 -22.02
CA THR A 5 59.67 -12.81 -22.14
C THR A 5 59.01 -11.54 -21.61
N MET A 6 58.41 -10.78 -22.49
CA MET A 6 57.67 -9.57 -22.17
C MET A 6 56.23 -9.95 -21.71
N MET A 7 55.95 -9.84 -20.41
CA MET A 7 54.58 -10.00 -19.88
C MET A 7 53.76 -8.75 -20.20
N LEU A 8 52.76 -8.88 -21.06
CA LEU A 8 51.72 -7.86 -21.21
C LEU A 8 50.76 -7.92 -20.00
N LEU A 9 50.80 -6.89 -19.15
CA LEU A 9 49.73 -6.66 -18.20
C LEU A 9 48.49 -6.17 -18.96
N GLN A 10 47.42 -6.98 -18.99
CA GLN A 10 46.13 -6.54 -19.43
C GLN A 10 45.49 -5.74 -18.28
N ALA A 11 45.18 -4.46 -18.51
CA ALA A 11 44.43 -3.64 -17.61
C ALA A 11 42.96 -4.13 -17.57
N VAL A 12 42.51 -4.60 -16.42
CA VAL A 12 41.09 -4.91 -16.17
C VAL A 12 40.32 -3.58 -16.15
N PRO A 13 39.29 -3.38 -16.97
CA PRO A 13 38.51 -2.16 -16.91
C PRO A 13 37.87 -2.01 -15.52
N ALA A 14 38.08 -0.87 -14.89
CA ALA A 14 37.38 -0.53 -13.63
C ALA A 14 35.89 -0.60 -13.87
N ALA A 15 35.18 -1.38 -13.06
CA ALA A 15 33.74 -1.41 -13.06
C ALA A 15 33.23 0.03 -12.85
N ALA A 16 32.41 0.53 -13.78
CA ALA A 16 31.80 1.84 -13.64
C ALA A 16 31.01 1.85 -12.32
N ALA A 17 31.34 2.80 -11.44
CA ALA A 17 30.61 2.97 -10.18
C ALA A 17 29.12 3.19 -10.52
N VAL A 18 28.26 2.32 -10.02
CA VAL A 18 26.80 2.49 -10.17
C VAL A 18 26.44 3.80 -9.49
N GLN A 19 26.04 4.78 -10.27
CA GLN A 19 25.69 6.10 -9.75
C GLN A 19 24.42 5.95 -8.90
N GLU A 20 24.54 6.16 -7.59
CA GLU A 20 23.39 6.07 -6.67
C GLU A 20 22.30 7.06 -7.08
N VAL A 21 21.04 6.62 -7.06
CA VAL A 21 19.91 7.48 -7.32
C VAL A 21 19.71 8.40 -6.11
N PRO A 22 19.66 9.73 -6.31
CA PRO A 22 19.43 10.67 -5.21
C PRO A 22 18.17 10.31 -4.44
N THR A 23 18.29 10.06 -3.15
CA THR A 23 17.19 9.74 -2.24
C THR A 23 17.07 10.85 -1.21
N ALA A 24 15.93 11.58 -1.23
CA ALA A 24 15.66 12.63 -0.25
C ALA A 24 15.28 12.03 1.11
N GLU A 25 15.36 12.84 2.16
CA GLU A 25 14.92 12.44 3.51
C GLU A 25 13.75 13.29 3.96
N VAL A 26 12.77 12.62 4.59
CA VAL A 26 11.69 13.25 5.32
C VAL A 26 11.62 12.65 6.73
N LYS A 27 10.85 13.27 7.62
CA LYS A 27 10.73 12.79 9.01
C LYS A 27 9.27 12.53 9.34
N ALA A 28 9.04 11.47 10.13
CA ALA A 28 7.74 11.24 10.72
C ALA A 28 7.39 12.37 11.70
N ILE A 29 6.11 12.76 11.69
CA ILE A 29 5.54 13.76 12.60
C ILE A 29 4.74 13.12 13.74
N GLY A 30 4.46 11.84 13.62
CA GLY A 30 3.73 11.01 14.56
C GLY A 30 3.91 9.54 14.25
N GLU A 31 3.43 8.71 15.12
CA GLU A 31 3.34 7.26 14.94
C GLU A 31 2.12 6.72 15.68
N THR A 32 1.61 5.58 15.24
CA THR A 32 0.55 4.88 15.96
C THR A 32 1.11 4.18 17.19
N ALA A 33 0.25 3.90 18.17
CA ALA A 33 0.57 2.86 19.14
C ALA A 33 0.95 1.58 18.38
N ALA A 34 1.94 0.85 18.93
CA ALA A 34 2.38 -0.41 18.35
C ALA A 34 1.23 -1.43 18.29
N VAL A 35 1.29 -2.33 17.34
CA VAL A 35 0.37 -3.48 17.30
C VAL A 35 0.62 -4.40 18.50
N ALA A 36 -0.36 -5.23 18.84
CA ALA A 36 -0.24 -6.10 20.02
C ALA A 36 0.67 -7.31 19.77
N SER A 37 0.73 -7.77 18.53
CA SER A 37 1.54 -8.92 18.14
C SER A 37 3.01 -8.53 18.00
N LEU A 38 3.91 -9.44 18.37
CA LEU A 38 5.36 -9.26 18.23
C LEU A 38 5.86 -9.72 16.88
N GLU A 39 7.10 -9.38 16.57
CA GLU A 39 7.79 -9.69 15.31
C GLU A 39 7.07 -9.08 14.12
N ASP A 40 7.12 -9.72 12.95
CA ASP A 40 6.45 -9.33 11.72
C ASP A 40 4.91 -9.41 11.88
N ALA A 41 4.28 -8.27 12.19
CA ALA A 41 2.88 -8.20 12.59
C ALA A 41 2.08 -7.00 12.06
N ALA A 42 2.62 -5.76 12.08
CA ALA A 42 1.97 -4.67 11.37
C ALA A 42 2.17 -4.83 9.86
N ASP A 43 1.15 -4.47 9.06
CA ASP A 43 1.25 -4.63 7.61
C ASP A 43 0.72 -3.39 6.86
N ASP A 44 -0.58 -3.20 6.78
CA ASP A 44 -1.17 -2.25 5.86
C ASP A 44 -2.13 -1.27 6.56
N PRO A 45 -2.07 0.04 6.27
CA PRO A 45 -2.97 1.05 6.79
C PRO A 45 -3.91 1.59 5.73
N ALA A 46 -5.14 1.97 6.13
CA ALA A 46 -6.09 2.71 5.33
C ALA A 46 -6.63 3.93 6.08
N ILE A 47 -6.88 5.05 5.41
CA ILE A 47 -7.34 6.30 6.02
C ILE A 47 -8.80 6.56 5.67
N TRP A 48 -9.66 6.64 6.68
CA TRP A 48 -10.96 7.29 6.54
C TRP A 48 -10.86 8.77 6.87
N ARG A 49 -11.04 9.64 5.86
CA ARG A 49 -11.07 11.08 6.08
C ARG A 49 -12.48 11.52 6.45
N ASN A 50 -12.63 12.13 7.63
CA ASN A 50 -13.90 12.69 8.08
C ASN A 50 -14.27 13.92 7.23
N PRO A 51 -15.36 13.88 6.46
CA PRO A 51 -15.73 14.99 5.57
C PRO A 51 -16.23 16.25 6.30
N ARG A 52 -16.67 16.10 7.57
CA ARG A 52 -17.20 17.21 8.36
C ARG A 52 -16.13 17.89 9.22
N ASP A 53 -15.26 17.10 9.83
CA ASP A 53 -14.13 17.58 10.61
C ASP A 53 -12.93 16.68 10.37
N PRO A 54 -12.06 17.01 9.40
CA PRO A 54 -10.93 16.17 9.04
C PRO A 54 -9.96 15.84 10.17
N ARG A 55 -9.94 16.63 11.25
CA ARG A 55 -9.11 16.35 12.43
C ARG A 55 -9.56 15.10 13.20
N HIS A 56 -10.83 14.70 13.02
CA HIS A 56 -11.40 13.48 13.60
C HIS A 56 -11.48 12.34 12.57
N SER A 57 -10.52 12.30 11.67
CA SER A 57 -10.33 11.16 10.76
C SER A 57 -9.77 9.96 11.51
N LEU A 58 -9.91 8.77 10.92
CA LEU A 58 -9.49 7.51 11.53
C LEU A 58 -8.54 6.75 10.59
N ILE A 59 -7.65 6.00 11.18
CA ILE A 59 -6.77 5.05 10.53
C ILE A 59 -7.27 3.66 10.90
N VAL A 60 -7.47 2.79 9.90
CA VAL A 60 -7.68 1.36 10.11
C VAL A 60 -6.42 0.65 9.63
N ALA A 61 -5.84 -0.19 10.46
CA ALA A 61 -4.62 -0.88 10.09
C ALA A 61 -4.59 -2.31 10.61
N THR A 62 -3.80 -3.14 9.95
CA THR A 62 -3.72 -4.56 10.27
C THR A 62 -2.66 -4.85 11.33
N ASP A 63 -3.03 -5.73 12.25
CA ASP A 63 -2.13 -6.64 12.95
C ASP A 63 -2.34 -8.02 12.30
N LYS A 64 -1.43 -8.41 11.40
CA LYS A 64 -1.62 -9.59 10.52
C LYS A 64 -1.67 -10.93 11.27
N LYS A 65 -1.50 -10.90 12.60
CA LYS A 65 -1.63 -12.07 13.48
C LYS A 65 -2.91 -12.04 14.32
N ALA A 66 -3.50 -10.84 14.54
CA ALA A 66 -4.59 -10.64 15.49
C ALA A 66 -5.87 -10.03 14.88
N GLY A 67 -5.77 -9.19 13.86
CA GLY A 67 -6.94 -8.57 13.23
C GLY A 67 -6.74 -7.11 12.84
N LEU A 68 -7.73 -6.28 13.14
CA LEU A 68 -7.78 -4.87 12.71
C LEU A 68 -7.78 -3.92 13.90
N ASN A 69 -6.94 -2.91 13.83
CA ASN A 69 -6.88 -1.81 14.77
C ASN A 69 -7.47 -0.53 14.17
N VAL A 70 -8.13 0.27 14.99
CA VAL A 70 -8.59 1.62 14.63
C VAL A 70 -7.83 2.63 15.47
N TYR A 71 -7.20 3.60 14.82
CA TYR A 71 -6.46 4.67 15.48
C TYR A 71 -7.05 6.04 15.10
N ASP A 72 -6.85 7.05 15.94
CA ASP A 72 -7.04 8.44 15.55
C ASP A 72 -5.75 9.04 14.93
N LEU A 73 -5.84 10.27 14.42
CA LEU A 73 -4.68 10.93 13.79
C LEU A 73 -3.54 11.30 14.75
N SER A 74 -3.75 11.18 16.05
CA SER A 74 -2.66 11.29 17.03
C SER A 74 -1.89 9.98 17.22
N GLY A 75 -2.32 8.91 16.53
CA GLY A 75 -1.76 7.56 16.63
C GLY A 75 -2.31 6.76 17.82
N LYS A 76 -3.28 7.30 18.57
CA LYS A 76 -3.88 6.60 19.71
C LYS A 76 -4.80 5.48 19.23
N LEU A 77 -4.60 4.28 19.77
CA LEU A 77 -5.50 3.14 19.57
C LEU A 77 -6.88 3.45 20.18
N ARG A 78 -7.93 3.31 19.36
CA ARG A 78 -9.32 3.53 19.74
C ARG A 78 -10.06 2.22 19.97
N SER A 79 -9.83 1.23 19.11
CA SER A 79 -10.40 -0.10 19.24
C SER A 79 -9.59 -1.13 18.46
N THR A 80 -9.79 -2.39 18.81
CA THR A 80 -9.28 -3.56 18.08
C THR A 80 -10.44 -4.51 17.79
N LEU A 81 -10.50 -5.03 16.56
CA LEU A 81 -11.39 -6.13 16.20
C LEU A 81 -10.57 -7.40 16.00
N PRO A 82 -10.80 -8.46 16.80
CA PRO A 82 -10.10 -9.74 16.63
C PRO A 82 -10.64 -10.48 15.38
N ALA A 83 -10.07 -10.17 14.23
CA ALA A 83 -10.46 -10.76 12.94
C ALA A 83 -9.65 -12.01 12.56
N GLY A 84 -8.68 -12.38 13.40
CA GLY A 84 -7.71 -13.42 13.09
C GLY A 84 -6.62 -12.94 12.13
N ARG A 85 -6.16 -13.81 11.25
CA ARG A 85 -5.08 -13.48 10.30
C ARG A 85 -5.65 -12.74 9.09
N VAL A 86 -5.42 -11.44 9.05
CA VAL A 86 -5.71 -10.56 7.91
C VAL A 86 -4.41 -9.86 7.51
N ASN A 87 -4.20 -9.62 6.21
CA ASN A 87 -2.97 -8.99 5.74
C ASN A 87 -3.21 -7.53 5.36
N ASN A 88 -3.65 -7.23 4.15
CA ASN A 88 -3.92 -5.85 3.73
C ASN A 88 -5.34 -5.40 4.07
N VAL A 89 -5.51 -4.09 4.15
CA VAL A 89 -6.78 -3.42 4.44
C VAL A 89 -6.99 -2.21 3.54
N ASP A 90 -8.19 -2.01 3.04
CA ASP A 90 -8.59 -0.78 2.35
C ASP A 90 -10.02 -0.40 2.74
N LEU A 91 -10.44 0.82 2.45
CA LEU A 91 -11.77 1.28 2.79
C LEU A 91 -12.35 2.24 1.75
N ARG A 92 -13.68 2.20 1.60
CA ARG A 92 -14.43 3.15 0.77
C ARG A 92 -15.73 3.56 1.45
N VAL A 93 -16.16 4.79 1.17
CA VAL A 93 -17.52 5.21 1.52
C VAL A 93 -18.49 4.72 0.45
N TRP A 94 -19.42 3.86 0.81
CA TRP A 94 -20.38 3.26 -0.10
C TRP A 94 -21.78 3.21 0.49
N GLY A 95 -22.76 3.78 -0.22
CA GLY A 95 -24.13 3.86 0.27
C GLY A 95 -24.27 4.57 1.62
N GLY A 96 -23.43 5.57 1.90
CA GLY A 96 -23.43 6.33 3.16
C GLY A 96 -22.74 5.62 4.34
N GLN A 97 -22.17 4.43 4.13
CA GLN A 97 -21.40 3.69 5.14
C GLN A 97 -19.94 3.65 4.75
N VAL A 98 -19.05 3.57 5.74
CA VAL A 98 -17.65 3.26 5.52
C VAL A 98 -17.50 1.75 5.55
N ILE A 99 -17.20 1.17 4.38
CA ILE A 99 -16.91 -0.24 4.21
C ILE A 99 -15.40 -0.41 4.25
N VAL A 100 -14.95 -1.28 5.13
CA VAL A 100 -13.55 -1.71 5.25
C VAL A 100 -13.46 -3.14 4.72
N ALA A 101 -12.47 -3.39 3.90
CA ALA A 101 -12.17 -4.71 3.38
C ALA A 101 -10.80 -5.16 3.86
N ALA A 102 -10.63 -6.44 4.13
CA ALA A 102 -9.32 -7.04 4.42
C ALA A 102 -9.15 -8.37 3.69
N SER A 103 -7.91 -8.67 3.30
CA SER A 103 -7.52 -9.98 2.79
C SER A 103 -7.43 -10.96 3.96
N ASP A 104 -8.36 -11.93 3.99
CA ASP A 104 -8.42 -12.93 5.06
C ASP A 104 -7.64 -14.19 4.66
N ARG A 105 -6.58 -14.45 5.40
CA ARG A 105 -5.70 -15.61 5.27
C ARG A 105 -5.70 -16.53 6.50
N ASN A 106 -6.83 -16.57 7.23
CA ASN A 106 -6.99 -17.52 8.33
C ASN A 106 -6.83 -18.98 7.85
N ASP A 107 -7.24 -19.24 6.60
CA ASP A 107 -6.92 -20.46 5.86
C ASP A 107 -6.05 -20.09 4.64
N LYS A 108 -4.77 -20.49 4.67
CA LYS A 108 -3.82 -20.21 3.58
C LYS A 108 -4.11 -20.96 2.28
N THR A 109 -5.06 -21.87 2.28
CA THR A 109 -5.48 -22.64 1.10
C THR A 109 -6.77 -22.11 0.47
N ALA A 110 -7.50 -21.24 1.19
CA ALA A 110 -8.81 -20.72 0.80
C ALA A 110 -8.89 -19.21 1.10
N ALA A 111 -8.47 -18.40 0.14
CA ALA A 111 -8.50 -16.95 0.24
C ALA A 111 -9.93 -16.44 0.43
N LYS A 112 -10.10 -15.42 1.30
CA LYS A 112 -11.40 -14.77 1.48
C LYS A 112 -11.25 -13.25 1.46
N LEU A 113 -12.32 -12.60 1.00
CA LEU A 113 -12.57 -11.17 1.21
C LEU A 113 -13.37 -11.02 2.50
N ALA A 114 -12.79 -10.40 3.51
CA ALA A 114 -13.51 -10.05 4.73
C ALA A 114 -13.96 -8.58 4.68
N LEU A 115 -15.24 -8.33 4.96
CA LEU A 115 -15.83 -7.00 4.94
C LEU A 115 -16.33 -6.59 6.32
N TYR A 116 -16.11 -5.30 6.64
CA TYR A 116 -16.49 -4.70 7.91
C TYR A 116 -17.16 -3.36 7.68
N ALA A 117 -18.02 -2.96 8.61
CA ALA A 117 -18.56 -1.60 8.71
C ALA A 117 -17.80 -0.84 9.80
N LEU A 118 -17.28 0.35 9.48
CA LEU A 118 -16.66 1.24 10.45
C LEU A 118 -17.75 2.19 11.02
N ASP A 119 -17.99 2.10 12.34
CA ASP A 119 -18.67 3.15 13.08
C ASP A 119 -17.68 4.29 13.34
N THR A 120 -17.78 5.35 12.56
CA THR A 120 -16.86 6.48 12.61
C THR A 120 -17.01 7.35 13.86
N LYS A 121 -18.08 7.19 14.62
CA LYS A 121 -18.36 7.91 15.86
C LYS A 121 -17.77 7.19 17.07
N ALA A 122 -18.02 5.87 17.13
CA ALA A 122 -17.48 5.01 18.15
C ALA A 122 -16.01 4.61 17.88
N ALA A 123 -15.52 4.79 16.64
CA ALA A 123 -14.24 4.30 16.14
C ALA A 123 -14.10 2.77 16.33
N THR A 124 -15.14 2.01 15.95
CA THR A 124 -15.19 0.55 16.08
C THR A 124 -15.55 -0.11 14.76
N LEU A 125 -15.07 -1.32 14.55
CA LEU A 125 -15.38 -2.16 13.39
C LEU A 125 -16.38 -3.26 13.78
N ARG A 126 -17.27 -3.60 12.85
CA ARG A 126 -18.18 -4.74 12.94
C ARG A 126 -18.12 -5.54 11.64
N GLU A 127 -17.88 -6.83 11.72
CA GLU A 127 -17.90 -7.72 10.56
C GLU A 127 -19.29 -7.72 9.90
N ILE A 128 -19.30 -7.66 8.57
CA ILE A 128 -20.53 -7.69 7.75
C ILE A 128 -20.54 -8.84 6.75
N GLY A 129 -19.43 -9.56 6.59
CA GLY A 129 -19.35 -10.80 5.81
C GLY A 129 -17.94 -11.22 5.46
N ARG A 130 -17.82 -12.52 5.13
CA ARG A 130 -16.60 -13.14 4.57
C ARG A 130 -16.99 -13.93 3.33
N PHE A 131 -16.31 -13.68 2.22
CA PHE A 131 -16.67 -14.19 0.91
C PHE A 131 -15.50 -14.95 0.29
N ASP A 132 -15.79 -16.07 -0.37
CA ASP A 132 -14.78 -16.88 -1.03
C ASP A 132 -14.13 -16.13 -2.19
N ALA A 133 -12.82 -15.96 -2.11
CA ALA A 133 -11.99 -15.37 -3.15
C ALA A 133 -11.14 -16.39 -3.92
N GLY A 134 -11.33 -17.69 -3.66
CA GLY A 134 -10.70 -18.81 -4.39
C GLY A 134 -9.60 -19.53 -3.61
N ALA A 135 -9.06 -20.55 -4.25
CA ALA A 135 -7.99 -21.34 -3.69
C ALA A 135 -6.67 -20.54 -3.66
N GLY A 136 -5.94 -20.64 -2.55
CA GLY A 136 -4.67 -19.99 -2.30
C GLY A 136 -4.68 -19.09 -1.07
N GLU A 137 -3.54 -18.48 -0.76
CA GLU A 137 -3.39 -17.57 0.38
C GLU A 137 -3.80 -16.15 -0.07
N ALA A 138 -4.77 -15.54 0.60
CA ALA A 138 -5.07 -14.12 0.46
C ALA A 138 -3.91 -13.31 1.05
N TYR A 139 -3.41 -12.32 0.30
CA TYR A 139 -2.23 -11.56 0.67
C TYR A 139 -2.53 -10.06 0.52
N GLY A 140 -2.40 -9.47 -0.66
CA GLY A 140 -2.77 -8.10 -0.91
C GLY A 140 -4.28 -7.85 -1.03
N LEU A 141 -4.68 -6.58 -0.84
CA LEU A 141 -6.05 -6.15 -1.05
C LEU A 141 -6.12 -4.66 -1.38
N CYS A 142 -7.00 -4.28 -2.29
CA CYS A 142 -7.43 -2.91 -2.49
C CYS A 142 -8.88 -2.84 -2.99
N MET A 143 -9.50 -1.67 -2.85
CA MET A 143 -10.89 -1.43 -3.23
C MET A 143 -10.98 -0.43 -4.38
N TYR A 144 -12.06 -0.51 -5.13
CA TYR A 144 -12.37 0.40 -6.23
C TYR A 144 -13.85 0.81 -6.17
N ALA A 145 -14.10 2.11 -6.09
CA ALA A 145 -15.43 2.68 -6.07
C ALA A 145 -15.63 3.67 -7.24
N PRO A 146 -15.96 3.18 -8.45
CA PRO A 146 -16.21 4.04 -9.59
C PRO A 146 -17.41 4.95 -9.36
N ARG A 147 -17.47 6.03 -10.11
CA ARG A 147 -18.70 6.84 -10.19
C ARG A 147 -19.85 5.95 -10.65
N GLY A 148 -21.03 6.07 -10.01
CA GLY A 148 -22.21 5.25 -10.33
C GLY A 148 -22.56 4.22 -9.26
N GLY A 149 -21.88 4.24 -8.10
CA GLY A 149 -22.30 3.54 -6.89
C GLY A 149 -21.95 2.06 -6.82
N ARG A 150 -21.15 1.55 -7.74
CA ARG A 150 -20.58 0.20 -7.62
C ARG A 150 -19.43 0.20 -6.62
N LEU A 151 -19.15 -0.99 -6.08
CA LEU A 151 -18.01 -1.22 -5.20
C LEU A 151 -17.33 -2.54 -5.58
N TYR A 152 -16.03 -2.50 -5.76
CA TYR A 152 -15.21 -3.67 -6.04
C TYR A 152 -14.10 -3.81 -5.01
N ALA A 153 -13.65 -5.05 -4.81
CA ALA A 153 -12.44 -5.39 -4.09
C ALA A 153 -11.57 -6.28 -4.98
N PHE A 154 -10.26 -6.10 -4.89
CA PHE A 154 -9.26 -6.95 -5.52
C PHE A 154 -8.53 -7.72 -4.42
N VAL A 155 -8.70 -9.03 -4.36
CA VAL A 155 -7.93 -9.90 -3.47
C VAL A 155 -6.73 -10.42 -4.25
N VAL A 156 -5.55 -9.99 -3.87
CA VAL A 156 -4.28 -10.45 -4.46
C VAL A 156 -3.81 -11.66 -3.67
N HIS A 157 -3.69 -12.79 -4.34
CA HIS A 157 -3.14 -14.00 -3.72
C HIS A 157 -1.62 -13.96 -3.75
N LYS A 158 -0.99 -14.50 -2.74
CA LYS A 158 0.47 -14.58 -2.63
C LYS A 158 1.14 -15.13 -3.90
N ALA A 159 0.53 -16.08 -4.57
CA ALA A 159 1.03 -16.67 -5.82
C ALA A 159 0.73 -15.83 -7.07
N GLY A 160 0.32 -14.56 -6.95
CA GLY A 160 0.10 -13.62 -8.07
C GLY A 160 -1.27 -13.74 -8.76
N THR A 161 -2.22 -14.50 -8.24
CA THR A 161 -3.61 -14.46 -8.73
C THR A 161 -4.33 -13.26 -8.15
N ILE A 162 -5.04 -12.49 -8.97
CA ILE A 162 -5.81 -11.31 -8.55
C ILE A 162 -7.27 -11.57 -8.83
N VAL A 163 -8.08 -11.69 -7.79
CA VAL A 163 -9.53 -11.94 -7.90
C VAL A 163 -10.27 -10.63 -7.68
N GLN A 164 -10.96 -10.16 -8.71
CA GLN A 164 -11.85 -9.00 -8.59
C GLN A 164 -13.24 -9.46 -8.16
N MET A 165 -13.76 -8.86 -7.10
CA MET A 165 -15.07 -9.14 -6.54
C MET A 165 -15.94 -7.88 -6.58
N GLU A 166 -17.19 -8.00 -7.01
CA GLU A 166 -18.19 -6.94 -6.90
C GLU A 166 -18.96 -7.08 -5.58
N VAL A 167 -18.96 -6.03 -4.77
CA VAL A 167 -19.70 -5.98 -3.53
C VAL A 167 -21.11 -5.45 -3.80
N LEU A 168 -22.12 -6.18 -3.40
CA LEU A 168 -23.53 -5.97 -3.71
C LEU A 168 -24.37 -5.86 -2.44
N ARG A 169 -25.54 -5.22 -2.55
CA ARG A 169 -26.61 -5.25 -1.54
C ARG A 169 -27.83 -5.97 -2.11
N GLU A 170 -28.21 -7.06 -1.47
CA GLU A 170 -29.42 -7.80 -1.81
C GLU A 170 -30.26 -8.02 -0.55
N GLY A 171 -31.53 -7.57 -0.56
CA GLY A 171 -32.44 -7.73 0.58
C GLY A 171 -31.91 -7.15 1.90
N GLY A 172 -31.03 -6.13 1.84
CA GLY A 172 -30.38 -5.55 3.02
C GLY A 172 -29.08 -6.26 3.46
N ALA A 173 -28.78 -7.44 2.92
CA ALA A 173 -27.53 -8.17 3.18
C ALA A 173 -26.43 -7.71 2.21
N ILE A 174 -25.18 -7.85 2.67
CA ILE A 174 -24.01 -7.67 1.81
C ILE A 174 -23.65 -9.01 1.19
N LYS A 175 -23.30 -8.99 -0.10
CA LYS A 175 -22.74 -10.11 -0.86
C LYS A 175 -21.49 -9.65 -1.60
N ALA A 176 -20.67 -10.57 -2.03
CA ALA A 176 -19.56 -10.29 -2.92
C ALA A 176 -19.41 -11.44 -3.93
N ASP A 177 -19.50 -11.10 -5.22
CA ASP A 177 -19.44 -12.05 -6.32
C ASP A 177 -18.16 -11.86 -7.11
N ARG A 178 -17.50 -12.95 -7.52
CA ARG A 178 -16.33 -12.88 -8.41
C ARG A 178 -16.76 -12.41 -9.79
N VAL A 179 -16.09 -11.38 -10.34
CA VAL A 179 -16.38 -10.85 -11.68
C VAL A 179 -15.30 -11.19 -12.69
N ARG A 180 -14.04 -11.30 -12.27
CA ARG A 180 -12.94 -11.76 -13.13
C ARG A 180 -11.71 -12.14 -12.29
N THR A 181 -10.77 -12.81 -12.96
CA THR A 181 -9.48 -13.19 -12.38
C THR A 181 -8.36 -12.78 -13.35
N MET A 182 -7.34 -12.14 -12.81
CA MET A 182 -6.10 -11.76 -13.48
C MET A 182 -4.94 -12.56 -12.89
N LYS A 183 -3.78 -12.59 -13.56
CA LYS A 183 -2.64 -13.38 -13.09
C LYS A 183 -1.33 -12.66 -13.36
N LEU A 184 -0.48 -12.58 -12.34
CA LEU A 184 0.93 -12.27 -12.41
C LEU A 184 1.76 -13.55 -12.21
N ALA A 185 3.03 -13.51 -12.54
CA ALA A 185 3.85 -14.71 -12.61
C ALA A 185 4.33 -15.19 -11.23
N THR A 186 4.60 -14.26 -10.31
CA THR A 186 5.25 -14.51 -9.03
C THR A 186 4.49 -13.88 -7.87
N GLN A 187 5.10 -13.87 -6.69
CA GLN A 187 4.55 -13.27 -5.47
C GLN A 187 4.16 -11.82 -5.72
N SER A 188 2.97 -11.47 -5.24
CA SER A 188 2.39 -10.14 -5.43
C SER A 188 1.58 -9.76 -4.21
N GLU A 189 1.66 -8.48 -3.82
CA GLU A 189 0.95 -8.01 -2.64
C GLU A 189 0.32 -6.64 -2.87
N GLY A 190 1.08 -5.56 -2.73
CA GLY A 190 0.57 -4.19 -2.72
C GLY A 190 -0.29 -3.88 -3.93
N CYS A 191 -1.48 -3.33 -3.72
CA CYS A 191 -2.31 -2.84 -4.83
C CYS A 191 -3.04 -1.55 -4.46
N VAL A 192 -3.40 -0.78 -5.49
CA VAL A 192 -4.24 0.42 -5.36
C VAL A 192 -5.05 0.63 -6.62
N ALA A 193 -6.31 1.03 -6.47
CA ALA A 193 -7.14 1.43 -7.60
C ALA A 193 -7.44 2.93 -7.57
N ASP A 194 -7.30 3.58 -8.72
CA ASP A 194 -7.67 4.98 -8.89
C ASP A 194 -9.15 5.11 -9.25
N ASP A 195 -9.97 5.48 -8.26
CA ASP A 195 -11.42 5.68 -8.41
C ASP A 195 -11.79 6.76 -9.44
N ARG A 196 -10.84 7.65 -9.80
CA ARG A 196 -11.03 8.75 -10.75
C ARG A 196 -10.88 8.28 -12.21
N THR A 197 -9.98 7.33 -12.45
CA THR A 197 -9.55 6.92 -13.79
C THR A 197 -9.88 5.46 -14.12
N GLY A 198 -10.19 4.63 -13.12
CA GLY A 198 -10.45 3.20 -13.31
C GLY A 198 -9.18 2.42 -13.64
N GLN A 199 -8.04 2.83 -13.12
CA GLN A 199 -6.78 2.08 -13.21
C GLN A 199 -6.51 1.34 -11.91
N LEU A 200 -6.06 0.10 -12.02
CA LEU A 200 -5.57 -0.74 -10.93
C LEU A 200 -4.06 -0.91 -11.11
N PHE A 201 -3.30 -0.68 -10.05
CA PHE A 201 -1.87 -0.96 -9.98
C PHE A 201 -1.62 -2.07 -8.97
N VAL A 202 -0.75 -3.02 -9.31
CA VAL A 202 -0.41 -4.16 -8.45
C VAL A 202 1.10 -4.37 -8.47
N GLY A 203 1.71 -4.46 -7.28
CA GLY A 203 3.10 -4.83 -7.06
C GLY A 203 3.30 -6.34 -7.27
N GLU A 204 4.26 -6.71 -8.11
CA GLU A 204 4.85 -8.05 -8.20
C GLU A 204 6.26 -7.93 -7.61
N GLU A 205 6.50 -8.56 -6.46
CA GLU A 205 7.61 -8.21 -5.55
C GLU A 205 8.98 -8.16 -6.22
N ASP A 206 9.35 -9.19 -6.97
CA ASP A 206 10.64 -9.26 -7.67
C ASP A 206 10.64 -8.54 -9.03
N ALA A 207 9.49 -8.08 -9.53
CA ALA A 207 9.36 -7.70 -10.94
C ALA A 207 9.04 -6.23 -11.18
N GLY A 208 8.26 -5.59 -10.29
CA GLY A 208 7.83 -4.20 -10.43
C GLY A 208 6.33 -4.02 -10.33
N VAL A 209 5.78 -2.97 -10.94
CA VAL A 209 4.36 -2.65 -10.85
C VAL A 209 3.67 -2.87 -12.19
N TRP A 210 2.53 -3.54 -12.12
CA TRP A 210 1.63 -3.80 -13.24
C TRP A 210 0.41 -2.90 -13.18
N ARG A 211 -0.06 -2.48 -14.35
CA ARG A 211 -1.30 -1.71 -14.53
C ARG A 211 -2.35 -2.55 -15.24
N PHE A 212 -3.58 -2.51 -14.71
CA PHE A 212 -4.78 -3.11 -15.30
C PHE A 212 -5.90 -2.06 -15.35
N GLY A 213 -6.95 -2.32 -16.12
CA GLY A 213 -8.22 -1.63 -15.92
C GLY A 213 -8.91 -2.16 -14.66
N ALA A 214 -9.62 -1.31 -13.92
CA ALA A 214 -10.29 -1.66 -12.66
C ALA A 214 -11.77 -2.03 -12.83
N ASN A 215 -12.38 -1.85 -14.01
CA ASN A 215 -13.77 -2.21 -14.22
C ASN A 215 -13.92 -3.72 -14.47
N GLY A 216 -15.02 -4.31 -14.01
CA GLY A 216 -15.23 -5.76 -14.11
C GLY A 216 -15.28 -6.34 -15.51
N LYS A 217 -15.38 -5.49 -16.56
CA LYS A 217 -15.37 -5.89 -17.99
C LYS A 217 -14.07 -5.55 -18.72
N ASP A 218 -13.09 -4.94 -18.04
CA ASP A 218 -11.81 -4.61 -18.65
C ASP A 218 -10.99 -5.88 -18.94
N PRO A 219 -10.01 -5.85 -19.86
CA PRO A 219 -9.14 -6.98 -20.15
C PRO A 219 -8.44 -7.54 -18.91
N VAL A 220 -8.21 -8.85 -18.87
CA VAL A 220 -7.46 -9.52 -17.78
C VAL A 220 -5.95 -9.41 -17.95
N ALA A 221 -5.46 -9.01 -19.12
CA ALA A 221 -4.06 -8.76 -19.37
C ALA A 221 -3.63 -7.42 -18.78
N GLY A 222 -2.54 -7.42 -18.03
CA GLY A 222 -1.90 -6.23 -17.50
C GLY A 222 -0.72 -5.76 -18.33
N GLU A 223 -0.29 -4.54 -18.08
CA GLU A 223 0.94 -3.93 -18.62
C GLU A 223 1.91 -3.67 -17.47
N LYS A 224 3.17 -4.15 -17.59
CA LYS A 224 4.21 -3.78 -16.61
C LYS A 224 4.64 -2.33 -16.88
N VAL A 225 4.29 -1.42 -15.99
CA VAL A 225 4.54 0.03 -16.14
C VAL A 225 5.77 0.52 -15.37
N ILE A 226 6.23 -0.24 -14.39
CA ILE A 226 7.43 0.04 -13.60
C ILE A 226 8.19 -1.27 -13.44
N VAL A 227 9.52 -1.21 -13.57
CA VAL A 227 10.41 -2.36 -13.39
C VAL A 227 11.18 -2.19 -12.08
N ALA A 228 11.31 -3.26 -11.30
CA ALA A 228 12.25 -3.33 -10.18
C ALA A 228 13.67 -3.42 -10.77
N ASP A 229 14.27 -2.25 -11.04
CA ASP A 229 15.53 -2.11 -11.76
C ASP A 229 16.77 -2.15 -10.86
N GLY A 230 16.55 -2.34 -9.55
CA GLY A 230 17.60 -2.34 -8.53
C GLY A 230 18.23 -0.96 -8.26
N ARG A 231 17.64 0.12 -8.80
CA ARG A 231 18.13 1.50 -8.67
C ARG A 231 17.05 2.47 -8.22
N HIS A 232 16.00 2.66 -9.04
CA HIS A 232 14.87 3.50 -8.74
C HIS A 232 13.88 2.76 -7.84
N LEU A 233 13.74 1.47 -8.07
CA LEU A 233 12.91 0.54 -7.30
C LEU A 233 13.73 -0.73 -7.03
N VAL A 234 13.95 -1.00 -5.76
CA VAL A 234 14.68 -2.19 -5.28
C VAL A 234 13.67 -3.17 -4.69
N ALA A 235 13.70 -4.40 -5.13
CA ALA A 235 12.84 -5.46 -4.62
C ALA A 235 13.09 -5.70 -3.10
N ASP A 236 12.08 -6.03 -2.31
CA ASP A 236 10.74 -6.37 -2.76
C ASP A 236 9.92 -5.10 -3.06
N VAL A 237 9.00 -5.22 -4.03
CA VAL A 237 8.06 -4.16 -4.40
C VAL A 237 6.77 -4.39 -3.63
N GLU A 238 6.60 -3.66 -2.54
CA GLU A 238 5.53 -3.86 -1.59
C GLU A 238 4.40 -2.82 -1.74
N GLY A 239 4.04 -2.12 -0.70
CA GLY A 239 2.92 -1.19 -0.67
C GLY A 239 2.87 -0.23 -1.85
N VAL A 240 1.69 -0.06 -2.42
CA VAL A 240 1.42 0.82 -3.56
C VAL A 240 0.28 1.76 -3.22
N ALA A 241 0.51 3.07 -3.31
CA ALA A 241 -0.49 4.09 -3.00
C ALA A 241 -0.58 5.17 -4.07
N ILE A 242 -1.68 5.90 -4.13
CA ILE A 242 -1.90 7.02 -5.05
C ILE A 242 -1.96 8.34 -4.31
N ALA A 243 -0.97 9.21 -4.56
CA ALA A 243 -1.03 10.62 -4.20
C ALA A 243 -1.79 11.38 -5.29
N ALA A 244 -3.11 11.45 -5.15
CA ALA A 244 -4.04 11.96 -6.15
C ALA A 244 -3.96 13.49 -6.30
N GLU A 245 -3.88 14.02 -7.53
CA GLU A 245 -3.95 15.44 -7.82
C GLU A 245 -4.93 15.72 -8.97
N GLY A 246 -5.93 16.57 -8.72
CA GLY A 246 -6.96 16.89 -9.70
C GLY A 246 -7.69 15.65 -10.22
N ALA A 247 -8.18 15.70 -11.47
CA ALA A 247 -9.04 14.66 -12.03
C ALA A 247 -8.30 13.38 -12.46
N ARG A 248 -7.01 13.46 -12.81
CA ARG A 248 -6.22 12.35 -13.36
C ARG A 248 -4.73 12.41 -13.01
N GLY A 249 -4.29 13.50 -12.37
CA GLY A 249 -2.89 13.74 -12.03
C GLY A 249 -2.49 13.14 -10.70
N GLY A 250 -1.23 13.41 -10.33
CA GLY A 250 -0.61 12.95 -9.10
C GLY A 250 0.46 11.89 -9.35
N TYR A 251 0.74 11.12 -8.32
CA TYR A 251 1.86 10.19 -8.30
C TYR A 251 1.43 8.82 -7.79
N LEU A 252 1.96 7.79 -8.40
CA LEU A 252 2.02 6.46 -7.81
C LEU A 252 3.21 6.43 -6.88
N VAL A 253 3.00 6.04 -5.64
CA VAL A 253 4.01 5.89 -4.60
C VAL A 253 4.16 4.41 -4.33
N VAL A 254 5.39 3.92 -4.36
CA VAL A 254 5.69 2.49 -4.25
C VAL A 254 6.73 2.29 -3.16
N SER A 255 6.49 1.36 -2.25
CA SER A 255 7.49 0.92 -1.27
C SER A 255 8.58 0.12 -1.97
N SER A 256 9.80 0.58 -1.85
CA SER A 256 11.04 -0.09 -2.26
C SER A 256 11.64 -0.71 -1.00
N GLN A 257 11.07 -1.85 -0.57
CA GLN A 257 11.37 -2.46 0.71
C GLN A 257 12.85 -2.83 0.82
N GLY A 258 13.43 -3.40 -0.24
CA GLY A 258 14.81 -3.88 -0.24
C GLY A 258 15.88 -2.82 0.03
N ASP A 259 15.55 -1.52 0.00
CA ASP A 259 16.47 -0.45 0.41
C ASP A 259 15.80 0.65 1.26
N ASN A 260 14.66 0.32 1.89
CA ASN A 260 13.96 1.18 2.84
C ASN A 260 13.62 2.57 2.28
N ALA A 261 13.11 2.63 1.04
CA ALA A 261 12.76 3.87 0.36
C ALA A 261 11.36 3.80 -0.26
N TYR A 262 10.87 4.96 -0.66
CA TYR A 262 9.59 5.12 -1.36
C TYR A 262 9.87 5.85 -2.67
N ALA A 263 9.51 5.23 -3.78
CA ALA A 263 9.75 5.78 -5.11
C ALA A 263 8.45 6.26 -5.75
N LEU A 264 8.52 7.31 -6.55
CA LEU A 264 7.36 7.97 -7.13
C LEU A 264 7.43 8.00 -8.66
N TRP A 265 6.27 7.74 -9.29
CA TRP A 265 6.04 7.91 -10.72
C TRP A 265 4.81 8.76 -10.98
N ARG A 266 4.88 9.66 -11.98
CA ARG A 266 3.73 10.46 -12.37
C ARG A 266 2.65 9.59 -13.01
N LEU A 267 1.42 9.67 -12.52
CA LEU A 267 0.30 8.84 -13.03
C LEU A 267 0.00 9.03 -14.52
N ARG A 268 0.24 10.22 -15.08
CA ARG A 268 -0.15 10.51 -16.47
C ARG A 268 0.73 9.80 -17.52
N ASP A 269 1.99 9.54 -17.21
CA ASP A 269 2.99 9.04 -18.18
C ASP A 269 3.99 8.04 -17.58
N MET A 270 3.81 7.66 -16.33
CA MET A 270 4.69 6.75 -15.58
C MET A 270 6.17 7.19 -15.60
N ALA A 271 6.42 8.49 -15.73
CA ALA A 271 7.77 9.01 -15.63
C ALA A 271 8.20 9.08 -14.16
N TYR A 272 9.41 8.59 -13.89
CA TYR A 272 10.02 8.66 -12.56
C TYR A 272 10.08 10.11 -12.05
N ALA A 273 9.69 10.32 -10.78
CA ALA A 273 9.58 11.65 -10.18
C ALA A 273 10.52 11.86 -8.99
N GLY A 274 11.16 10.82 -8.50
CA GLY A 274 12.09 10.87 -7.37
C GLY A 274 11.81 9.78 -6.34
N ARG A 275 12.64 9.74 -5.30
CA ARG A 275 12.49 8.80 -4.18
C ARG A 275 12.93 9.44 -2.87
N PHE A 276 12.40 8.93 -1.77
CA PHE A 276 12.73 9.42 -0.43
C PHE A 276 12.76 8.28 0.59
N ARG A 277 13.33 8.56 1.76
CA ARG A 277 13.29 7.72 2.96
C ARG A 277 12.65 8.48 4.11
N ILE A 278 12.00 7.78 5.03
CA ILE A 278 11.58 8.33 6.31
C ILE A 278 12.74 8.10 7.30
N ALA A 279 13.51 9.15 7.53
CA ALA A 279 14.68 9.11 8.40
C ALA A 279 14.29 9.33 9.86
N ALA A 280 15.10 8.82 10.77
CA ALA A 280 14.92 9.04 12.21
C ALA A 280 14.93 10.53 12.58
N GLY A 281 14.06 10.89 13.52
CA GLY A 281 13.91 12.24 14.06
C GLY A 281 13.41 12.21 15.49
N LYS A 282 12.28 12.85 15.76
CA LYS A 282 11.54 12.68 17.02
C LYS A 282 10.97 11.26 17.15
N PHE A 283 10.59 10.68 16.03
CA PHE A 283 10.14 9.30 15.88
C PHE A 283 11.20 8.51 15.11
N GLY A 284 11.13 7.17 15.15
CA GLY A 284 12.04 6.28 14.44
C GLY A 284 12.03 6.50 12.92
N ALA A 285 13.00 5.94 12.23
CA ALA A 285 12.96 5.74 10.79
C ALA A 285 11.92 4.66 10.46
N THR A 286 11.68 4.44 9.16
CA THR A 286 10.99 3.23 8.70
C THR A 286 11.98 2.28 8.03
N SER A 287 11.76 0.99 8.20
CA SER A 287 12.46 -0.08 7.49
C SER A 287 11.50 -1.21 7.14
N GLU A 288 11.85 -2.00 6.14
CA GLU A 288 11.09 -3.18 5.73
C GLU A 288 9.58 -2.88 5.59
N THR A 289 9.25 -1.76 4.92
CA THR A 289 7.87 -1.28 4.84
C THR A 289 7.05 -2.15 3.90
N ASP A 290 6.05 -2.84 4.45
CA ASP A 290 5.02 -3.56 3.70
C ASP A 290 4.00 -2.56 3.13
N GLY A 291 3.07 -2.08 3.93
CA GLY A 291 1.95 -1.26 3.48
C GLY A 291 2.16 0.26 3.62
N ILE A 292 1.59 1.00 2.69
CA ILE A 292 1.56 2.47 2.69
C ILE A 292 0.20 3.00 2.26
N GLU A 293 -0.17 4.16 2.79
CA GLU A 293 -1.35 4.90 2.32
C GLU A 293 -1.02 6.37 2.16
N VAL A 294 -1.56 7.04 1.13
CA VAL A 294 -1.39 8.48 0.89
C VAL A 294 -2.73 9.14 0.62
N SER A 295 -3.02 10.18 1.39
CA SER A 295 -4.12 11.09 1.08
C SER A 295 -3.58 12.52 0.92
N THR A 296 -3.84 13.13 -0.23
CA THR A 296 -3.45 14.51 -0.52
C THR A 296 -4.47 15.53 -0.01
N ALA A 297 -5.60 15.08 0.50
CA ALA A 297 -6.59 15.95 1.13
C ALA A 297 -6.12 16.44 2.49
N GLY A 298 -6.49 17.68 2.87
CA GLY A 298 -6.12 18.24 4.17
C GLY A 298 -6.84 17.57 5.34
N PHE A 299 -6.12 17.44 6.48
CA PHE A 299 -6.62 16.86 7.73
C PHE A 299 -6.68 17.89 8.87
N GLY A 300 -6.57 19.18 8.58
CA GLY A 300 -6.59 20.27 9.54
C GLY A 300 -5.22 20.93 9.71
N PRO A 301 -5.06 21.79 10.75
CA PRO A 301 -3.83 22.55 10.96
C PRO A 301 -2.58 21.68 11.03
N GLY A 302 -1.58 22.05 10.21
CA GLY A 302 -0.33 21.32 10.07
C GLY A 302 -0.38 20.10 9.14
N LEU A 303 -1.56 19.73 8.64
CA LEU A 303 -1.80 18.64 7.68
C LEU A 303 -2.64 19.09 6.47
N GLU A 304 -2.59 20.38 6.13
CA GLU A 304 -3.36 20.96 5.02
C GLU A 304 -2.97 20.33 3.66
N GLY A 305 -1.72 19.93 3.52
CA GLY A 305 -1.17 19.33 2.30
C GLY A 305 -1.27 17.80 2.24
N GLY A 306 -1.99 17.17 3.16
CA GLY A 306 -2.18 15.72 3.16
C GLY A 306 -1.27 14.96 4.13
N LEU A 307 -1.52 13.65 4.17
CA LEU A 307 -0.90 12.69 5.08
C LEU A 307 -0.47 11.43 4.32
N MET A 308 0.69 10.90 4.66
CA MET A 308 1.15 9.56 4.31
C MET A 308 1.27 8.73 5.58
N LEU A 309 0.87 7.48 5.50
CA LEU A 309 1.16 6.43 6.47
C LEU A 309 2.13 5.45 5.85
N ALA A 310 3.06 4.95 6.66
CA ALA A 310 3.97 3.89 6.26
C ALA A 310 4.15 2.92 7.43
N GLN A 311 4.00 1.64 7.15
CA GLN A 311 4.33 0.59 8.12
C GLN A 311 5.84 0.66 8.43
N ASP A 312 6.20 0.40 9.68
CA ASP A 312 7.59 0.33 10.15
C ASP A 312 7.88 -1.08 10.63
N GLY A 313 8.69 -1.80 9.84
CA GLY A 313 9.04 -3.20 10.08
C GLY A 313 10.02 -3.40 11.22
N ASP A 314 10.79 -2.36 11.64
CA ASP A 314 11.68 -2.42 12.79
C ASP A 314 11.48 -1.23 13.73
N ASN A 315 10.57 -1.38 14.66
CA ASN A 315 10.26 -0.38 15.70
C ASN A 315 10.84 -0.79 17.07
N ALA A 316 11.93 -1.56 17.09
CA ALA A 316 12.53 -2.05 18.34
C ALA A 316 12.87 -0.90 19.30
N PRO A 317 12.68 -1.09 20.65
CA PRO A 317 12.29 -2.33 21.32
C PRO A 317 10.77 -2.61 21.38
N ALA A 318 9.93 -1.72 20.85
CA ALA A 318 8.50 -1.93 20.74
C ALA A 318 8.15 -2.85 19.55
N ALA A 319 6.91 -3.37 19.52
CA ALA A 319 6.38 -4.03 18.34
C ALA A 319 6.20 -3.01 17.20
N GLN A 320 6.00 -3.54 15.98
CA GLN A 320 5.81 -2.74 14.77
C GLN A 320 4.64 -1.74 14.90
N ASN A 321 4.67 -0.67 14.12
CA ASN A 321 3.65 0.36 14.10
C ASN A 321 3.56 1.05 12.73
N PHE A 322 2.86 2.18 12.65
CA PHE A 322 2.74 2.99 11.44
C PHE A 322 3.23 4.41 11.71
N LYS A 323 4.13 4.92 10.86
CA LYS A 323 4.62 6.30 10.92
C LYS A 323 3.70 7.23 10.11
N LEU A 324 3.50 8.43 10.64
CA LEU A 324 2.72 9.49 10.00
C LEU A 324 3.67 10.55 9.44
N VAL A 325 3.52 10.87 8.15
CA VAL A 325 4.38 11.83 7.46
C VAL A 325 3.52 12.89 6.76
N ARG A 326 3.87 14.17 6.86
CA ARG A 326 3.21 15.20 6.05
C ARG A 326 3.51 14.98 4.58
N TRP A 327 2.48 14.81 3.77
CA TRP A 327 2.69 14.71 2.32
C TRP A 327 3.33 15.97 1.73
N ALA A 328 3.06 17.15 2.31
CA ALA A 328 3.71 18.39 1.93
C ALA A 328 5.23 18.38 2.11
N ASP A 329 5.76 17.65 3.09
CA ASP A 329 7.21 17.54 3.30
C ASP A 329 7.85 16.65 2.23
N VAL A 330 7.18 15.56 1.83
CA VAL A 330 7.58 14.72 0.68
C VAL A 330 7.61 15.55 -0.61
N ARG A 331 6.54 16.29 -0.89
CA ARG A 331 6.47 17.17 -2.08
C ARG A 331 7.61 18.18 -2.11
N ARG A 332 7.93 18.80 -0.97
CA ARG A 332 9.02 19.78 -0.84
C ARG A 332 10.38 19.12 -1.05
N ALA A 333 10.63 17.98 -0.41
CA ALA A 333 11.90 17.25 -0.49
C ALA A 333 12.22 16.81 -1.92
N LEU A 334 11.20 16.37 -2.66
CA LEU A 334 11.32 15.92 -4.05
C LEU A 334 11.08 17.03 -5.07
N ARG A 335 10.77 18.26 -4.63
CA ARG A 335 10.44 19.40 -5.51
C ARG A 335 9.33 19.06 -6.52
N LEU A 336 8.32 18.31 -6.08
CA LEU A 336 7.18 17.95 -6.93
C LEU A 336 6.35 19.21 -7.27
N LYS A 337 5.93 19.25 -8.53
CA LYS A 337 5.15 20.39 -9.07
C LYS A 337 3.66 20.18 -8.87
#